data_da4ffee37e96292123d5144efee3883c
#
_entry.id   da4ffee37e96292123d5144efee3883c
#
_cell.length_a   1.000
_cell.length_b   1.000
_cell.length_c   1.000
_cell.angle_alpha   90.00
_cell.angle_beta   90.00
_cell.angle_gamma   90.00
#
_symmetry.space_group_name_H-M   'P 1'
#
loop_
_entity.id
_entity.type
_entity.pdbx_description
1 polymer ?
#
loop_
_entity_poly.entity_id
_entity_poly.type
_entity_poly.pdbx_seq_one_letter_code
_entity_poly.pdbx_strand_id
1 'polypeptide(L)'
;SEGIPKGVELTGDNILGNAQQIANIINVNEDDTIVGSLPLFHAFGIVVTTYMPLIEGIKCVAHPDPTDGLGVAKLVSKYKATIMCGTSTFFRLYTKNQKIHPLMFESLRLIVAGAEKLREDVRVEFKKRFGKEIFEGYGATETSPVASCNLPDKVAPDFSIQIGHKMGTVGMPIPGTKIKIVDPQTFKELGINEEGMILISGIQVMRGYLKNEEKTKQVLKVINGKTYYITGDKGKIDEDGFVTIVDRYSRFAKLGGEMISLGAIEDKISKLIELKEDSLIDFIVTSIEDEKKGEKIVLLISHVENEYILELKEKILKNFENKLMIPSEIKIVQDIPKLGSGKKDFNASKILAK
;
A
#
# COMPACT_ATOMS: atom_id res chain seq x y z
N SER A 1 4.15 4.93 10.66
CA SER A 1 3.72 4.56 12.02
C SER A 1 4.91 4.68 12.98
N GLU A 2 4.99 5.80 13.68
CA GLU A 2 6.10 6.11 14.62
C GLU A 2 5.68 5.90 16.08
N GLY A 3 4.67 5.05 16.34
CA GLY A 3 4.22 4.67 17.69
C GLY A 3 3.24 5.65 18.33
N ILE A 4 3.45 6.96 18.25
CA ILE A 4 2.54 7.98 18.81
C ILE A 4 1.59 8.46 17.70
N PRO A 5 0.26 8.37 17.89
CA PRO A 5 -0.72 8.88 16.94
C PRO A 5 -0.54 10.38 16.70
N LYS A 6 -0.61 10.80 15.43
CA LYS A 6 -0.54 12.21 15.02
C LYS A 6 -1.87 12.62 14.42
N GLY A 7 -2.45 13.72 14.88
CA GLY A 7 -3.63 14.31 14.26
C GLY A 7 -3.24 15.04 12.97
N VAL A 8 -3.74 14.58 11.83
CA VAL A 8 -3.54 15.23 10.53
C VAL A 8 -4.66 16.23 10.28
N GLU A 9 -4.32 17.52 10.12
CA GLU A 9 -5.29 18.57 9.82
C GLU A 9 -5.57 18.62 8.32
N LEU A 10 -6.76 18.18 7.92
CA LEU A 10 -7.25 18.24 6.54
C LEU A 10 -8.32 19.34 6.43
N THR A 11 -8.17 20.22 5.46
CA THR A 11 -9.17 21.24 5.14
C THR A 11 -10.30 20.67 4.28
N GLY A 12 -11.41 21.41 4.18
CA GLY A 12 -12.47 21.08 3.23
C GLY A 12 -11.94 20.95 1.79
N ASP A 13 -11.05 21.87 1.38
CA ASP A 13 -10.45 21.84 0.03
C ASP A 13 -9.57 20.62 -0.20
N ASN A 14 -8.85 20.14 0.82
CA ASN A 14 -8.05 18.93 0.70
C ASN A 14 -8.96 17.72 0.41
N ILE A 15 -10.04 17.56 1.18
CA ILE A 15 -10.96 16.42 1.09
C ILE A 15 -11.78 16.50 -0.20
N LEU A 16 -12.41 17.65 -0.49
CA LEU A 16 -13.21 17.84 -1.70
C LEU A 16 -12.36 17.73 -2.95
N GLY A 17 -11.18 18.37 -2.96
CA GLY A 17 -10.26 18.30 -4.09
C GLY A 17 -9.82 16.89 -4.38
N ASN A 18 -9.45 16.11 -3.35
CA ASN A 18 -9.04 14.72 -3.56
C ASN A 18 -10.20 13.82 -3.98
N ALA A 19 -11.40 13.99 -3.41
CA ALA A 19 -12.58 13.26 -3.83
C ALA A 19 -12.89 13.49 -5.32
N GLN A 20 -12.85 14.74 -5.80
CA GLN A 20 -13.02 15.08 -7.21
C GLN A 20 -11.91 14.53 -8.10
N GLN A 21 -10.65 14.61 -7.66
CA GLN A 21 -9.51 14.01 -8.37
C GLN A 21 -9.73 12.50 -8.58
N ILE A 22 -10.17 11.78 -7.53
CA ILE A 22 -10.44 10.35 -7.59
C ILE A 22 -11.61 10.07 -8.53
N ALA A 23 -12.74 10.76 -8.35
CA ALA A 23 -13.95 10.58 -9.17
C ALA A 23 -13.66 10.75 -10.67
N ASN A 24 -12.86 11.77 -11.02
CA ASN A 24 -12.48 12.04 -12.41
C ASN A 24 -11.64 10.91 -13.02
N ILE A 25 -10.61 10.41 -12.30
CA ILE A 25 -9.72 9.36 -12.87
C ILE A 25 -10.43 8.03 -13.05
N ILE A 26 -11.32 7.65 -12.11
CA ILE A 26 -12.10 6.41 -12.21
C ILE A 26 -13.37 6.55 -13.06
N ASN A 27 -13.60 7.75 -13.59
CA ASN A 27 -14.74 8.08 -14.43
C ASN A 27 -16.06 7.67 -13.80
N VAL A 28 -16.30 8.20 -12.58
CA VAL A 28 -17.55 7.96 -11.84
C VAL A 28 -18.76 8.42 -12.63
N ASN A 29 -19.81 7.62 -12.62
CA ASN A 29 -21.09 7.93 -13.26
C ASN A 29 -22.27 7.55 -12.35
N GLU A 30 -23.49 8.00 -12.70
CA GLU A 30 -24.70 7.82 -11.91
C GLU A 30 -25.12 6.37 -11.65
N ASP A 31 -24.67 5.43 -12.49
CA ASP A 31 -24.94 4.00 -12.35
C ASP A 31 -23.97 3.32 -11.38
N ASP A 32 -22.92 4.02 -10.97
CA ASP A 32 -21.93 3.43 -10.06
C ASP A 32 -22.48 3.23 -8.66
N THR A 33 -22.05 2.12 -8.07
CA THR A 33 -22.28 1.79 -6.67
C THR A 33 -20.96 1.35 -6.06
N ILE A 34 -20.53 2.04 -5.01
CA ILE A 34 -19.30 1.69 -4.29
C ILE A 34 -19.59 0.86 -3.04
N VAL A 35 -18.73 -0.13 -2.77
CA VAL A 35 -18.77 -0.87 -1.49
C VAL A 35 -17.94 -0.13 -0.45
N GLY A 36 -18.59 0.31 0.61
CA GLY A 36 -17.97 0.96 1.77
C GLY A 36 -17.68 -0.04 2.89
N SER A 37 -16.67 -0.89 2.72
CA SER A 37 -16.22 -1.83 3.77
C SER A 37 -14.94 -1.41 4.47
N LEU A 38 -14.24 -0.40 3.96
CA LEU A 38 -13.02 0.10 4.60
C LEU A 38 -13.33 0.83 5.92
N PRO A 39 -12.47 0.69 6.96
CA PRO A 39 -12.65 1.35 8.24
C PRO A 39 -12.74 2.88 8.12
N LEU A 40 -13.79 3.48 8.66
CA LEU A 40 -14.03 4.93 8.57
C LEU A 40 -13.05 5.78 9.39
N PHE A 41 -12.34 5.18 10.35
CA PHE A 41 -11.28 5.86 11.10
C PHE A 41 -9.98 6.01 10.28
N HIS A 42 -9.91 5.40 9.09
CA HIS A 42 -8.79 5.52 8.17
C HIS A 42 -9.15 6.44 7.01
N ALA A 43 -8.22 7.34 6.60
CA ALA A 43 -8.46 8.31 5.53
C ALA A 43 -8.95 7.65 4.23
N PHE A 44 -8.45 6.46 3.88
CA PHE A 44 -8.90 5.71 2.71
C PHE A 44 -10.39 5.33 2.79
N GLY A 45 -10.85 4.85 3.95
CA GLY A 45 -12.25 4.53 4.16
C GLY A 45 -13.15 5.77 4.15
N ILE A 46 -12.83 6.78 4.96
CA ILE A 46 -13.72 7.94 5.10
C ILE A 46 -13.78 8.79 3.84
N VAL A 47 -12.67 9.01 3.13
CA VAL A 47 -12.69 9.88 1.94
C VAL A 47 -13.20 9.13 0.72
N VAL A 48 -12.64 7.96 0.41
CA VAL A 48 -12.94 7.26 -0.85
C VAL A 48 -14.28 6.53 -0.80
N THR A 49 -14.64 5.94 0.35
CA THR A 49 -15.86 5.14 0.42
C THR A 49 -17.03 5.84 1.15
N THR A 50 -16.83 7.10 1.57
CA THR A 50 -17.89 7.88 2.23
C THR A 50 -18.03 9.26 1.62
N TYR A 51 -17.01 10.13 1.71
CA TYR A 51 -17.14 11.50 1.20
C TYR A 51 -17.24 11.54 -0.32
N MET A 52 -16.43 10.79 -1.06
CA MET A 52 -16.48 10.79 -2.51
C MET A 52 -17.85 10.38 -3.05
N PRO A 53 -18.46 9.24 -2.62
CA PRO A 53 -19.79 8.90 -3.10
C PRO A 53 -20.87 9.90 -2.69
N LEU A 54 -20.78 10.54 -1.53
CA LEU A 54 -21.72 11.60 -1.12
C LEU A 54 -21.57 12.86 -1.98
N ILE A 55 -20.35 13.24 -2.32
CA ILE A 55 -20.06 14.43 -3.16
C ILE A 55 -20.53 14.21 -4.61
N GLU A 56 -20.24 13.03 -5.16
CA GLU A 56 -20.56 12.67 -6.54
C GLU A 56 -22.02 12.16 -6.72
N GLY A 57 -22.77 12.00 -5.62
CA GLY A 57 -24.17 11.56 -5.68
C GLY A 57 -24.35 10.10 -6.08
N ILE A 58 -23.32 9.25 -5.94
CA ILE A 58 -23.41 7.82 -6.28
C ILE A 58 -23.80 6.97 -5.05
N LYS A 59 -24.30 5.78 -5.32
CA LYS A 59 -24.73 4.85 -4.26
C LYS A 59 -23.52 4.31 -3.49
N CYS A 60 -23.65 4.25 -2.15
CA CYS A 60 -22.71 3.57 -1.29
C CYS A 60 -23.41 2.46 -0.52
N VAL A 61 -22.87 1.25 -0.56
CA VAL A 61 -23.35 0.09 0.19
C VAL A 61 -22.36 -0.22 1.29
N ALA A 62 -22.72 0.13 2.53
CA ALA A 62 -21.81 0.00 3.66
C ALA A 62 -21.82 -1.42 4.28
N HIS A 63 -20.63 -1.91 4.63
CA HIS A 63 -20.41 -3.11 5.43
C HIS A 63 -19.40 -2.78 6.53
N PRO A 64 -19.73 -3.02 7.82
CA PRO A 64 -18.89 -2.55 8.92
C PRO A 64 -17.58 -3.32 9.12
N ASP A 65 -17.52 -4.56 8.61
CA ASP A 65 -16.38 -5.45 8.80
C ASP A 65 -15.74 -5.84 7.46
N PRO A 66 -14.56 -5.28 7.12
CA PRO A 66 -13.84 -5.64 5.89
C PRO A 66 -13.30 -7.07 5.91
N THR A 67 -13.25 -7.75 7.06
CA THR A 67 -12.78 -9.12 7.17
C THR A 67 -13.87 -10.15 6.86
N ASP A 68 -15.15 -9.76 6.93
CA ASP A 68 -16.28 -10.59 6.48
C ASP A 68 -16.41 -10.55 4.94
N GLY A 69 -15.49 -11.23 4.27
CA GLY A 69 -15.47 -11.28 2.81
C GLY A 69 -16.76 -11.84 2.19
N LEU A 70 -17.45 -12.78 2.86
CA LEU A 70 -18.70 -13.32 2.35
C LEU A 70 -19.83 -12.28 2.44
N GLY A 71 -19.91 -11.53 3.54
CA GLY A 71 -20.87 -10.43 3.69
C GLY A 71 -20.65 -9.36 2.64
N VAL A 72 -19.41 -8.93 2.43
CA VAL A 72 -19.03 -7.98 1.36
C VAL A 72 -19.43 -8.52 -0.01
N ALA A 73 -19.10 -9.77 -0.36
CA ALA A 73 -19.44 -10.37 -1.64
C ALA A 73 -20.96 -10.46 -1.88
N LYS A 74 -21.74 -10.79 -0.85
CA LYS A 74 -23.21 -10.77 -0.91
C LYS A 74 -23.76 -9.36 -1.21
N LEU A 75 -23.17 -8.32 -0.62
CA LEU A 75 -23.58 -6.94 -0.89
C LEU A 75 -23.22 -6.53 -2.33
N VAL A 76 -22.02 -6.86 -2.82
CA VAL A 76 -21.64 -6.63 -4.22
C VAL A 76 -22.66 -7.25 -5.17
N SER A 77 -22.97 -8.54 -4.97
CA SER A 77 -23.92 -9.26 -5.82
C SER A 77 -25.33 -8.69 -5.73
N LYS A 78 -25.83 -8.43 -4.51
CA LYS A 78 -27.19 -7.96 -4.27
C LYS A 78 -27.45 -6.57 -4.86
N TYR A 79 -26.51 -5.65 -4.69
CA TYR A 79 -26.67 -4.24 -5.10
C TYR A 79 -25.96 -3.93 -6.42
N LYS A 80 -25.40 -4.95 -7.10
CA LYS A 80 -24.66 -4.80 -8.35
C LYS A 80 -23.56 -3.73 -8.24
N ALA A 81 -22.82 -3.76 -7.11
CA ALA A 81 -21.76 -2.80 -6.89
C ALA A 81 -20.70 -2.88 -8.02
N THR A 82 -20.21 -1.70 -8.42
CA THR A 82 -19.31 -1.55 -9.58
C THR A 82 -17.89 -1.20 -9.16
N ILE A 83 -17.72 -0.62 -7.94
CA ILE A 83 -16.42 -0.19 -7.41
C ILE A 83 -16.21 -0.80 -6.04
N MET A 84 -15.04 -1.40 -5.84
CA MET A 84 -14.61 -1.95 -4.56
C MET A 84 -13.19 -1.50 -4.23
N CYS A 85 -12.99 -1.01 -3.00
CA CYS A 85 -11.68 -0.67 -2.47
C CYS A 85 -11.33 -1.59 -1.30
N GLY A 86 -10.06 -1.96 -1.19
CA GLY A 86 -9.59 -2.84 -0.13
C GLY A 86 -8.09 -2.74 0.10
N THR A 87 -7.58 -3.61 0.95
CA THR A 87 -6.14 -3.81 1.13
C THR A 87 -5.73 -5.17 0.58
N SER A 88 -4.44 -5.39 0.34
CA SER A 88 -3.89 -6.69 -0.05
C SER A 88 -4.35 -7.79 0.92
N THR A 89 -4.35 -7.48 2.21
CA THR A 89 -4.79 -8.38 3.29
C THR A 89 -6.25 -8.79 3.13
N PHE A 90 -7.17 -7.84 2.88
CA PHE A 90 -8.60 -8.16 2.72
C PHE A 90 -8.86 -8.96 1.44
N PHE A 91 -8.24 -8.59 0.32
CA PHE A 91 -8.37 -9.34 -0.93
C PHE A 91 -7.85 -10.77 -0.80
N ARG A 92 -6.78 -11.00 -0.03
CA ARG A 92 -6.30 -12.35 0.29
C ARG A 92 -7.36 -13.15 1.05
N LEU A 93 -8.02 -12.56 2.07
CA LEU A 93 -9.10 -13.22 2.81
C LEU A 93 -10.26 -13.60 1.88
N TYR A 94 -10.65 -12.69 0.97
CA TYR A 94 -11.72 -12.96 0.00
C TYR A 94 -11.34 -14.08 -0.96
N THR A 95 -10.10 -14.08 -1.44
CA THR A 95 -9.60 -15.13 -2.35
C THR A 95 -9.59 -16.51 -1.69
N LYS A 96 -9.24 -16.59 -0.41
CA LYS A 96 -9.20 -17.85 0.32
C LYS A 96 -10.57 -18.37 0.77
N ASN A 97 -11.59 -17.52 0.83
CA ASN A 97 -12.91 -17.91 1.30
C ASN A 97 -13.71 -18.67 0.24
N GLN A 98 -13.73 -20.01 0.33
CA GLN A 98 -14.40 -20.90 -0.62
C GLN A 98 -15.91 -20.68 -0.76
N LYS A 99 -16.56 -19.99 0.20
CA LYS A 99 -18.00 -19.67 0.15
C LYS A 99 -18.29 -18.48 -0.81
N ILE A 100 -17.28 -17.73 -1.24
CA ILE A 100 -17.44 -16.65 -2.20
C ILE A 100 -17.42 -17.22 -3.61
N HIS A 101 -18.57 -17.24 -4.27
CA HIS A 101 -18.67 -17.66 -5.66
C HIS A 101 -18.16 -16.54 -6.60
N PRO A 102 -17.38 -16.84 -7.66
CA PRO A 102 -16.84 -15.82 -8.58
C PRO A 102 -17.89 -14.86 -9.15
N LEU A 103 -19.08 -15.34 -9.49
CA LEU A 103 -20.18 -14.51 -9.99
C LEU A 103 -20.65 -13.42 -9.01
N MET A 104 -20.31 -13.53 -7.71
CA MET A 104 -20.68 -12.48 -6.75
C MET A 104 -19.94 -11.15 -7.04
N PHE A 105 -18.81 -11.21 -7.75
CA PHE A 105 -18.02 -10.04 -8.13
C PHE A 105 -18.16 -9.66 -9.62
N GLU A 106 -19.12 -10.26 -10.32
CA GLU A 106 -19.30 -10.05 -11.77
C GLU A 106 -19.52 -8.57 -12.12
N SER A 107 -20.31 -7.85 -11.32
CA SER A 107 -20.65 -6.43 -11.57
C SER A 107 -19.48 -5.45 -11.34
N LEU A 108 -18.42 -5.87 -10.65
CA LEU A 108 -17.28 -4.99 -10.37
C LEU A 108 -16.57 -4.63 -11.68
N ARG A 109 -16.49 -3.34 -11.97
CA ARG A 109 -15.70 -2.77 -13.07
C ARG A 109 -14.33 -2.26 -12.62
N LEU A 110 -14.21 -1.90 -11.33
CA LEU A 110 -12.98 -1.37 -10.76
C LEU A 110 -12.76 -1.91 -9.35
N ILE A 111 -11.57 -2.45 -9.11
CA ILE A 111 -11.11 -2.89 -7.80
C ILE A 111 -9.78 -2.25 -7.52
N VAL A 112 -9.69 -1.49 -6.42
CA VAL A 112 -8.47 -0.76 -6.05
C VAL A 112 -7.92 -1.24 -4.71
N ALA A 113 -6.64 -1.64 -4.72
CA ALA A 113 -5.88 -1.91 -3.50
C ALA A 113 -5.11 -0.67 -3.08
N GLY A 114 -5.15 -0.35 -1.81
CA GLY A 114 -4.39 0.77 -1.24
C GLY A 114 -3.99 0.53 0.20
N ALA A 115 -3.32 1.51 0.78
CA ALA A 115 -2.87 1.52 2.17
C ALA A 115 -1.71 0.57 2.52
N GLU A 116 -1.52 -0.50 1.79
CA GLU A 116 -0.36 -1.40 1.87
C GLU A 116 0.00 -1.90 0.46
N LYS A 117 1.23 -2.40 0.29
CA LYS A 117 1.67 -2.96 -0.99
C LYS A 117 0.79 -4.15 -1.39
N LEU A 118 0.29 -4.14 -2.61
CA LEU A 118 -0.41 -5.29 -3.17
C LEU A 118 0.60 -6.41 -3.44
N ARG A 119 0.39 -7.54 -2.77
CA ARG A 119 1.23 -8.71 -2.97
C ARG A 119 0.92 -9.35 -4.32
N GLU A 120 1.95 -9.77 -5.04
CA GLU A 120 1.81 -10.37 -6.36
C GLU A 120 1.01 -11.68 -6.32
N ASP A 121 1.24 -12.52 -5.30
CA ASP A 121 0.47 -13.76 -5.10
C ASP A 121 -1.03 -13.48 -4.93
N VAL A 122 -1.39 -12.46 -4.15
CA VAL A 122 -2.80 -12.06 -3.95
C VAL A 122 -3.42 -11.56 -5.26
N ARG A 123 -2.71 -10.74 -6.02
CA ARG A 123 -3.17 -10.22 -7.30
C ARG A 123 -3.45 -11.35 -8.30
N VAL A 124 -2.48 -12.26 -8.45
CA VAL A 124 -2.58 -13.39 -9.38
C VAL A 124 -3.70 -14.36 -8.99
N GLU A 125 -3.77 -14.75 -7.73
CA GLU A 125 -4.81 -15.67 -7.24
C GLU A 125 -6.21 -15.05 -7.32
N PHE A 126 -6.36 -13.76 -7.00
CA PHE A 126 -7.63 -13.05 -7.11
C PHE A 126 -8.12 -13.01 -8.56
N LYS A 127 -7.22 -12.64 -9.49
CA LYS A 127 -7.52 -12.64 -10.92
C LYS A 127 -7.89 -14.03 -11.45
N LYS A 128 -7.13 -15.07 -11.06
CA LYS A 128 -7.41 -16.47 -11.44
C LYS A 128 -8.78 -16.92 -10.95
N ARG A 129 -9.15 -16.56 -9.72
CA ARG A 129 -10.39 -17.01 -9.10
C ARG A 129 -11.62 -16.24 -9.56
N PHE A 130 -11.53 -14.94 -9.63
CA PHE A 130 -12.69 -14.05 -9.85
C PHE A 130 -12.73 -13.43 -11.26
N GLY A 131 -11.69 -13.61 -12.08
CA GLY A 131 -11.58 -13.00 -13.40
C GLY A 131 -11.45 -11.48 -13.38
N LYS A 132 -11.07 -10.90 -12.22
CA LYS A 132 -11.00 -9.45 -12.01
C LYS A 132 -9.58 -9.01 -11.71
N GLU A 133 -9.16 -7.87 -12.27
CA GLU A 133 -7.87 -7.25 -11.97
C GLU A 133 -7.98 -6.36 -10.73
N ILE A 134 -6.93 -6.33 -9.91
CA ILE A 134 -6.79 -5.38 -8.81
C ILE A 134 -5.77 -4.32 -9.23
N PHE A 135 -6.17 -3.05 -9.19
CA PHE A 135 -5.32 -1.90 -9.45
C PHE A 135 -4.75 -1.35 -8.15
N GLU A 136 -3.49 -0.93 -8.16
CA GLU A 136 -2.82 -0.45 -6.96
C GLU A 136 -2.80 1.08 -6.92
N GLY A 137 -3.20 1.67 -5.78
CA GLY A 137 -3.12 3.09 -5.51
C GLY A 137 -2.20 3.40 -4.33
N TYR A 138 -1.64 4.60 -4.33
CA TYR A 138 -0.73 5.08 -3.32
C TYR A 138 -1.16 6.42 -2.76
N GLY A 139 -0.88 6.59 -1.47
CA GLY A 139 -1.06 7.83 -0.76
C GLY A 139 -0.91 7.68 0.75
N ALA A 140 -1.20 8.75 1.46
CA ALA A 140 -1.08 8.83 2.90
C ALA A 140 -2.24 9.66 3.47
N THR A 141 -2.48 9.60 4.78
CA THR A 141 -3.46 10.48 5.43
C THR A 141 -3.14 11.94 5.15
N GLU A 142 -1.86 12.27 5.08
CA GLU A 142 -1.31 13.59 4.76
C GLU A 142 -1.57 14.06 3.32
N THR A 143 -2.12 13.16 2.46
CA THR A 143 -2.51 13.47 1.06
C THR A 143 -4.00 13.20 0.76
N SER A 144 -4.86 13.07 1.77
CA SER A 144 -6.34 13.10 1.77
C SER A 144 -7.12 12.06 0.95
N PRO A 145 -6.78 10.80 0.76
CA PRO A 145 -5.49 10.15 0.95
C PRO A 145 -4.71 9.87 -0.34
N VAL A 146 -5.31 10.00 -1.54
CA VAL A 146 -4.76 9.45 -2.80
C VAL A 146 -3.81 10.42 -3.48
N ALA A 147 -2.66 9.93 -3.92
CA ALA A 147 -1.67 10.70 -4.68
C ALA A 147 -1.41 10.10 -6.08
N SER A 148 -1.46 8.77 -6.23
CA SER A 148 -1.35 8.09 -7.53
C SER A 148 -2.20 6.83 -7.56
N CYS A 149 -2.54 6.36 -8.75
CA CYS A 149 -3.34 5.15 -8.93
C CYS A 149 -3.10 4.53 -10.31
N ASN A 150 -2.99 3.19 -10.34
CA ASN A 150 -3.15 2.41 -11.56
C ASN A 150 -4.63 2.33 -11.92
N LEU A 151 -4.94 2.34 -13.20
CA LEU A 151 -6.29 2.29 -13.76
C LEU A 151 -6.36 1.30 -14.91
N PRO A 152 -7.54 0.83 -15.30
CA PRO A 152 -7.68 0.05 -16.54
C PRO A 152 -7.15 0.81 -17.75
N ASP A 153 -6.54 0.08 -18.69
CA ASP A 153 -6.17 0.62 -19.98
C ASP A 153 -7.42 1.13 -20.74
N LYS A 154 -7.23 2.15 -21.54
CA LYS A 154 -8.32 2.74 -22.35
C LYS A 154 -7.95 2.69 -23.82
N VAL A 155 -8.93 2.41 -24.65
CA VAL A 155 -8.82 2.56 -26.11
C VAL A 155 -9.27 3.98 -26.47
N ALA A 156 -8.38 4.75 -27.08
CA ALA A 156 -8.69 6.09 -27.57
C ALA A 156 -9.51 6.02 -28.88
N PRO A 157 -10.17 7.13 -29.30
CA PRO A 157 -10.98 7.16 -30.53
C PRO A 157 -10.23 6.80 -31.82
N ASP A 158 -8.91 6.97 -31.83
CA ASP A 158 -7.99 6.59 -32.92
C ASP A 158 -7.50 5.14 -32.82
N PHE A 159 -8.07 4.34 -31.92
CA PHE A 159 -7.72 2.96 -31.60
C PHE A 159 -6.33 2.78 -30.96
N SER A 160 -5.64 3.84 -30.60
CA SER A 160 -4.44 3.74 -29.76
C SER A 160 -4.82 3.28 -28.35
N ILE A 161 -3.89 2.59 -27.67
CA ILE A 161 -4.10 2.13 -26.31
C ILE A 161 -3.39 3.08 -25.36
N GLN A 162 -4.15 3.72 -24.49
CA GLN A 162 -3.62 4.44 -23.35
C GLN A 162 -3.38 3.45 -22.19
N ILE A 163 -2.13 3.18 -21.91
CA ILE A 163 -1.73 2.32 -20.79
C ILE A 163 -2.08 3.04 -19.49
N GLY A 164 -2.97 2.45 -18.70
CA GLY A 164 -3.42 2.97 -17.41
C GLY A 164 -2.73 2.31 -16.21
N HIS A 165 -2.05 1.18 -16.41
CA HIS A 165 -1.39 0.46 -15.32
C HIS A 165 -0.09 -0.21 -15.75
N LYS A 166 0.85 -0.31 -14.80
CA LYS A 166 2.05 -1.14 -14.91
C LYS A 166 2.22 -1.94 -13.62
N MET A 167 2.48 -3.23 -13.77
CA MET A 167 2.71 -4.12 -12.63
C MET A 167 3.94 -3.69 -11.82
N GLY A 168 3.83 -3.75 -10.49
CA GLY A 168 4.90 -3.32 -9.58
C GLY A 168 5.00 -1.82 -9.38
N THR A 169 4.08 -1.04 -9.99
CA THR A 169 3.95 0.41 -9.76
C THR A 169 2.67 0.73 -8.98
N VAL A 170 2.61 1.93 -8.45
CA VAL A 170 1.40 2.49 -7.81
C VAL A 170 0.65 3.47 -8.73
N GLY A 171 0.89 3.37 -10.03
CA GLY A 171 0.24 4.18 -11.04
C GLY A 171 0.87 5.56 -11.26
N MET A 172 0.19 6.36 -12.05
CA MET A 172 0.56 7.74 -12.32
C MET A 172 -0.03 8.70 -11.27
N PRO A 173 0.62 9.86 -11.03
CA PRO A 173 0.04 10.91 -10.20
C PRO A 173 -1.37 11.28 -10.69
N ILE A 174 -2.33 11.41 -9.76
CA ILE A 174 -3.69 11.83 -10.10
C ILE A 174 -3.71 13.31 -10.55
N PRO A 175 -4.69 13.77 -11.34
CA PRO A 175 -4.74 15.13 -11.88
C PRO A 175 -4.56 16.20 -10.80
N GLY A 176 -3.71 17.19 -11.07
CA GLY A 176 -3.39 18.27 -10.12
C GLY A 176 -2.38 17.88 -9.03
N THR A 177 -1.95 16.62 -8.97
CA THR A 177 -0.89 16.14 -8.10
C THR A 177 0.46 16.20 -8.80
N LYS A 178 1.46 16.73 -8.12
CA LYS A 178 2.85 16.69 -8.56
C LYS A 178 3.67 15.79 -7.65
N ILE A 179 4.29 14.78 -8.22
CA ILE A 179 5.25 13.91 -7.54
C ILE A 179 6.65 14.25 -8.04
N LYS A 180 7.61 14.37 -7.13
CA LYS A 180 9.04 14.54 -7.42
C LYS A 180 9.83 13.45 -6.70
N ILE A 181 10.88 12.99 -7.34
CA ILE A 181 11.91 12.16 -6.72
C ILE A 181 13.12 13.03 -6.48
N VAL A 182 13.60 13.07 -5.25
CA VAL A 182 14.72 13.94 -4.86
C VAL A 182 15.76 13.18 -4.06
N ASP A 183 16.99 13.62 -4.10
CA ASP A 183 18.01 13.20 -3.16
C ASP A 183 17.59 13.56 -1.72
N PRO A 184 17.59 12.62 -0.77
CA PRO A 184 17.04 12.85 0.57
C PRO A 184 17.84 13.87 1.42
N GLN A 185 19.10 14.14 1.08
CA GLN A 185 19.96 15.05 1.82
C GLN A 185 19.94 16.47 1.23
N THR A 186 20.09 16.56 -0.09
CA THR A 186 20.21 17.85 -0.79
C THR A 186 18.89 18.39 -1.31
N PHE A 187 17.86 17.55 -1.43
CA PHE A 187 16.56 17.84 -2.07
C PHE A 187 16.68 18.22 -3.56
N LYS A 188 17.81 17.91 -4.18
CA LYS A 188 17.97 18.05 -5.63
C LYS A 188 17.09 17.02 -6.34
N GLU A 189 16.35 17.47 -7.34
CA GLU A 189 15.51 16.60 -8.17
C GLU A 189 16.38 15.60 -8.95
N LEU A 190 15.97 14.33 -8.90
CA LEU A 190 16.64 13.22 -9.59
C LEU A 190 15.99 12.97 -10.96
N GLY A 191 16.68 12.24 -11.81
CA GLY A 191 16.23 11.88 -13.14
C GLY A 191 15.24 10.71 -13.16
N ILE A 192 14.80 10.38 -14.39
CA ILE A 192 13.93 9.24 -14.67
C ILE A 192 14.63 7.94 -14.24
N ASN A 193 13.89 7.04 -13.60
CA ASN A 193 14.36 5.77 -13.07
C ASN A 193 15.40 5.86 -11.94
N GLU A 194 15.78 7.05 -11.48
CA GLU A 194 16.63 7.23 -10.31
C GLU A 194 15.80 7.12 -9.01
N GLU A 195 16.35 6.40 -8.03
CA GLU A 195 15.67 6.16 -6.75
C GLU A 195 16.00 7.24 -5.73
N GLY A 196 14.98 7.85 -5.16
CA GLY A 196 15.12 8.89 -4.13
C GLY A 196 13.90 9.04 -3.25
N MET A 197 13.87 10.13 -2.48
CA MET A 197 12.76 10.50 -1.61
C MET A 197 11.58 11.01 -2.45
N ILE A 198 10.40 10.47 -2.18
CA ILE A 198 9.16 10.91 -2.83
C ILE A 198 8.65 12.16 -2.13
N LEU A 199 8.42 13.22 -2.91
CA LEU A 199 7.74 14.44 -2.50
C LEU A 199 6.41 14.56 -3.25
N ILE A 200 5.34 14.96 -2.54
CA ILE A 200 4.00 15.14 -3.11
C ILE A 200 3.52 16.56 -2.89
N SER A 201 3.01 17.21 -3.94
CA SER A 201 2.36 18.52 -3.90
C SER A 201 1.04 18.48 -4.64
N GLY A 202 0.04 19.17 -4.14
CA GLY A 202 -1.30 19.26 -4.72
C GLY A 202 -2.30 19.78 -3.71
N ILE A 203 -3.53 20.00 -4.15
CA ILE A 203 -4.62 20.49 -3.30
C ILE A 203 -4.91 19.53 -2.13
N GLN A 204 -4.64 18.24 -2.30
CA GLN A 204 -4.88 17.20 -1.30
C GLN A 204 -3.84 17.17 -0.16
N VAL A 205 -2.75 17.93 -0.25
CA VAL A 205 -1.72 17.95 0.80
C VAL A 205 -2.24 18.64 2.06
N MET A 206 -2.08 18.00 3.19
CA MET A 206 -2.54 18.45 4.51
C MET A 206 -2.07 19.87 4.87
N ARG A 207 -2.78 20.51 5.79
CA ARG A 207 -2.34 21.76 6.41
C ARG A 207 -1.14 21.57 7.36
N GLY A 208 -1.13 20.46 8.09
CA GLY A 208 -0.10 20.12 9.06
C GLY A 208 -0.54 19.08 10.08
N TYR A 209 0.26 18.90 11.13
CA TYR A 209 -0.09 18.08 12.28
C TYR A 209 -0.65 18.92 13.43
N LEU A 210 -1.80 18.52 13.96
CA LEU A 210 -2.48 19.20 15.04
C LEU A 210 -1.56 19.36 16.26
N LYS A 211 -1.39 20.61 16.70
CA LYS A 211 -0.55 20.99 17.85
C LYS A 211 0.90 20.45 17.78
N ASN A 212 1.43 20.26 16.57
CA ASN A 212 2.79 19.76 16.35
C ASN A 212 3.47 20.49 15.17
N GLU A 213 3.74 21.76 15.36
CA GLU A 213 4.37 22.61 14.33
C GLU A 213 5.78 22.14 13.97
N GLU A 214 6.54 21.64 14.93
CA GLU A 214 7.89 21.13 14.71
C GLU A 214 7.88 19.99 13.69
N LYS A 215 7.02 18.98 13.94
CA LYS A 215 6.87 17.86 13.00
C LYS A 215 6.30 18.31 11.66
N THR A 216 5.38 19.27 11.65
CA THR A 216 4.84 19.87 10.42
C THR A 216 5.96 20.46 9.57
N LYS A 217 6.85 21.27 10.15
CA LYS A 217 8.00 21.86 9.45
C LYS A 217 9.00 20.82 8.93
N GLN A 218 9.11 19.67 9.59
CA GLN A 218 9.98 18.57 9.14
C GLN A 218 9.45 17.89 7.88
N VAL A 219 8.13 17.81 7.69
CA VAL A 219 7.50 17.05 6.60
C VAL A 219 6.86 17.91 5.52
N LEU A 220 6.66 19.23 5.75
CA LEU A 220 6.20 20.16 4.73
C LEU A 220 7.34 21.09 4.33
N LYS A 221 7.67 21.12 3.05
CA LYS A 221 8.75 21.94 2.51
C LYS A 221 8.27 22.79 1.33
N VAL A 222 8.62 24.06 1.33
CA VAL A 222 8.35 24.95 0.19
C VAL A 222 9.51 24.86 -0.79
N ILE A 223 9.23 24.47 -2.03
CA ILE A 223 10.19 24.39 -3.13
C ILE A 223 9.60 25.14 -4.32
N ASN A 224 10.27 26.18 -4.80
CA ASN A 224 9.83 27.02 -5.92
C ASN A 224 8.37 27.53 -5.74
N GLY A 225 8.03 28.00 -4.53
CA GLY A 225 6.72 28.57 -4.20
C GLY A 225 5.59 27.55 -4.04
N LYS A 226 5.87 26.24 -4.09
CA LYS A 226 4.88 25.16 -3.87
C LYS A 226 5.22 24.36 -2.63
N THR A 227 4.20 24.04 -1.84
CA THR A 227 4.36 23.17 -0.67
C THR A 227 4.39 21.71 -1.11
N TYR A 228 5.39 20.99 -0.64
CA TYR A 228 5.56 19.54 -0.82
C TYR A 228 5.52 18.83 0.52
N TYR A 229 4.79 17.72 0.54
CA TYR A 229 4.84 16.75 1.62
C TYR A 229 5.99 15.75 1.37
N ILE A 230 6.87 15.63 2.37
CA ILE A 230 7.98 14.66 2.40
C ILE A 230 7.44 13.35 2.94
N THR A 231 7.28 12.36 2.09
CA THR A 231 6.57 11.12 2.45
C THR A 231 7.34 10.20 3.38
N GLY A 232 8.67 10.26 3.32
CA GLY A 232 9.55 9.27 3.95
C GLY A 232 9.63 7.95 3.16
N ASP A 233 8.99 7.88 2.00
CA ASP A 233 9.04 6.72 1.11
C ASP A 233 10.12 6.94 0.04
N LYS A 234 10.88 5.87 -0.26
CA LYS A 234 11.84 5.80 -1.36
C LYS A 234 11.14 5.25 -2.59
N GLY A 235 11.33 5.89 -3.73
CA GLY A 235 10.74 5.46 -4.98
C GLY A 235 11.40 6.08 -6.20
N LYS A 236 10.82 5.81 -7.36
CA LYS A 236 11.25 6.34 -8.65
C LYS A 236 10.06 6.56 -9.59
N ILE A 237 10.28 7.33 -10.64
CA ILE A 237 9.30 7.55 -11.72
C ILE A 237 9.95 7.08 -13.02
N ASP A 238 9.21 6.31 -13.82
CA ASP A 238 9.69 5.86 -15.14
C ASP A 238 9.37 6.91 -16.23
N GLU A 239 9.79 6.63 -17.47
CA GLU A 239 9.61 7.47 -18.66
C GLU A 239 8.14 7.73 -19.01
N ASP A 240 7.23 6.86 -18.62
CA ASP A 240 5.78 7.00 -18.85
C ASP A 240 5.06 7.67 -17.68
N GLY A 241 5.79 8.03 -16.61
CA GLY A 241 5.26 8.71 -15.44
C GLY A 241 4.71 7.80 -14.35
N PHE A 242 4.91 6.48 -14.44
CA PHE A 242 4.47 5.55 -13.40
C PHE A 242 5.42 5.58 -12.19
N VAL A 243 4.83 5.66 -11.01
CA VAL A 243 5.55 5.71 -9.74
C VAL A 243 5.76 4.30 -9.20
N THR A 244 7.00 3.98 -8.84
CA THR A 244 7.35 2.75 -8.12
C THR A 244 7.76 3.09 -6.69
N ILE A 245 7.14 2.46 -5.70
CA ILE A 245 7.58 2.52 -4.31
C ILE A 245 8.59 1.41 -4.06
N VAL A 246 9.78 1.77 -3.62
CA VAL A 246 10.84 0.81 -3.28
C VAL A 246 10.70 0.33 -1.84
N ASP A 247 10.70 1.27 -0.89
CA ASP A 247 10.47 1.01 0.55
C ASP A 247 10.36 2.34 1.31
N ARG A 248 10.09 2.27 2.61
CA ARG A 248 10.22 3.43 3.51
C ARG A 248 11.66 3.62 3.97
N TYR A 249 12.13 4.85 4.06
CA TYR A 249 13.46 5.12 4.60
C TYR A 249 13.63 4.59 6.05
N SER A 250 12.56 4.56 6.83
CA SER A 250 12.54 3.97 8.17
C SER A 250 12.62 2.43 8.19
N ARG A 251 12.52 1.78 7.02
CA ARG A 251 12.61 0.33 6.86
C ARG A 251 13.90 -0.14 6.19
N PHE A 252 14.94 0.67 6.26
CA PHE A 252 16.27 0.25 5.88
C PHE A 252 17.07 -0.09 7.12
N ALA A 253 17.74 -1.23 7.09
CA ALA A 253 18.77 -1.59 8.09
C ALA A 253 20.15 -1.13 7.60
N LYS A 254 20.94 -0.57 8.52
CA LYS A 254 22.32 -0.16 8.21
C LYS A 254 23.28 -1.25 8.66
N LEU A 255 23.75 -2.07 7.72
CA LEU A 255 24.67 -3.17 7.97
C LEU A 255 26.03 -2.89 7.34
N GLY A 256 27.06 -2.73 8.17
CA GLY A 256 28.42 -2.54 7.66
C GLY A 256 28.61 -1.31 6.76
N GLY A 257 27.76 -0.30 6.90
CA GLY A 257 27.77 0.91 6.06
C GLY A 257 26.80 0.88 4.88
N GLU A 258 26.24 -0.27 4.53
CA GLU A 258 25.24 -0.42 3.46
C GLU A 258 23.82 -0.30 3.99
N MET A 259 22.95 0.32 3.19
CA MET A 259 21.52 0.47 3.49
C MET A 259 20.73 -0.66 2.82
N ILE A 260 20.25 -1.61 3.61
CA ILE A 260 19.54 -2.81 3.18
C ILE A 260 18.02 -2.62 3.36
N SER A 261 17.25 -2.69 2.28
CA SER A 261 15.78 -2.63 2.36
C SER A 261 15.21 -3.90 2.97
N LEU A 262 14.48 -3.75 4.07
CA LEU A 262 13.78 -4.85 4.74
C LEU A 262 12.60 -5.34 3.91
N GLY A 263 11.93 -4.44 3.18
CA GLY A 263 10.86 -4.78 2.25
C GLY A 263 11.35 -5.62 1.06
N ALA A 264 12.52 -5.31 0.52
CA ALA A 264 13.11 -6.12 -0.56
C ALA A 264 13.45 -7.55 -0.09
N ILE A 265 13.81 -7.72 1.19
CA ILE A 265 14.01 -9.03 1.80
C ILE A 265 12.66 -9.76 1.93
N GLU A 266 11.62 -9.07 2.40
CA GLU A 266 10.25 -9.63 2.48
C GLU A 266 9.76 -10.11 1.12
N ASP A 267 9.96 -9.33 0.06
CA ASP A 267 9.57 -9.70 -1.31
C ASP A 267 10.29 -10.96 -1.79
N LYS A 268 11.58 -11.12 -1.47
CA LYS A 268 12.32 -12.34 -1.81
C LYS A 268 11.85 -13.54 -0.98
N ILE A 269 11.65 -13.37 0.33
CA ILE A 269 11.17 -14.43 1.21
C ILE A 269 9.76 -14.87 0.82
N SER A 270 8.88 -13.95 0.42
CA SER A 270 7.51 -14.28 0.01
C SER A 270 7.45 -15.24 -1.18
N LYS A 271 8.45 -15.19 -2.07
CA LYS A 271 8.57 -16.11 -3.21
C LYS A 271 9.09 -17.50 -2.82
N LEU A 272 9.74 -17.62 -1.67
CA LEU A 272 10.28 -18.90 -1.17
C LEU A 272 9.31 -19.62 -0.25
N ILE A 273 8.35 -18.90 0.33
CA ILE A 273 7.30 -19.48 1.18
C ILE A 273 6.25 -20.09 0.29
N GLU A 274 6.21 -21.43 0.26
CA GLU A 274 5.13 -22.16 -0.39
C GLU A 274 3.86 -22.04 0.45
N LEU A 275 2.98 -21.14 0.03
CA LEU A 275 1.66 -21.00 0.66
C LEU A 275 0.78 -22.15 0.21
N LYS A 276 0.66 -23.22 1.02
CA LYS A 276 -0.42 -24.21 0.86
C LYS A 276 -1.77 -23.49 0.97
N GLU A 277 -2.80 -23.98 0.30
CA GLU A 277 -4.12 -23.32 0.20
C GLU A 277 -4.70 -22.88 1.57
N ASP A 278 -4.37 -23.58 2.65
CA ASP A 278 -4.84 -23.29 4.01
C ASP A 278 -3.79 -22.69 4.95
N SER A 279 -2.61 -22.31 4.44
CA SER A 279 -1.56 -21.80 5.33
C SER A 279 -1.87 -20.39 5.84
N LEU A 280 -1.92 -20.24 7.15
CA LEU A 280 -2.05 -18.96 7.86
C LEU A 280 -0.69 -18.26 8.03
N ILE A 281 0.38 -18.74 7.39
CA ILE A 281 1.72 -18.21 7.51
C ILE A 281 1.72 -16.70 7.25
N ASP A 282 2.17 -15.94 8.23
CA ASP A 282 2.46 -14.52 8.12
C ASP A 282 3.88 -14.26 8.61
N PHE A 283 4.55 -13.25 8.06
CA PHE A 283 5.94 -12.95 8.43
C PHE A 283 6.25 -11.47 8.25
N ILE A 284 7.27 -10.99 8.93
CA ILE A 284 7.79 -9.63 8.81
C ILE A 284 9.31 -9.65 8.98
N VAL A 285 10.00 -8.81 8.22
CA VAL A 285 11.44 -8.59 8.40
C VAL A 285 11.66 -7.28 9.13
N THR A 286 12.48 -7.32 10.16
CA THR A 286 12.85 -6.15 10.96
C THR A 286 14.36 -6.14 11.23
N SER A 287 14.86 -5.04 11.78
CA SER A 287 16.25 -4.95 12.27
C SER A 287 16.28 -4.58 13.73
N ILE A 288 17.26 -5.10 14.43
CA ILE A 288 17.59 -4.73 15.82
C ILE A 288 19.06 -4.34 15.91
N GLU A 289 19.41 -3.61 16.94
CA GLU A 289 20.81 -3.21 17.19
C GLU A 289 21.72 -4.42 17.37
N ASP A 290 22.92 -4.36 16.80
CA ASP A 290 23.98 -5.37 16.91
C ASP A 290 25.32 -4.67 17.16
N GLU A 291 26.02 -5.05 18.21
CA GLU A 291 27.29 -4.41 18.65
C GLU A 291 28.39 -4.48 17.58
N LYS A 292 28.41 -5.51 16.74
CA LYS A 292 29.47 -5.74 15.74
C LYS A 292 29.17 -5.13 14.38
N LYS A 293 27.89 -5.13 13.96
CA LYS A 293 27.48 -4.74 12.60
C LYS A 293 26.64 -3.46 12.57
N GLY A 294 26.36 -2.85 13.72
CA GLY A 294 25.43 -1.74 13.89
C GLY A 294 23.99 -2.24 14.00
N GLU A 295 23.50 -2.98 13.02
CA GLU A 295 22.20 -3.64 13.07
C GLU A 295 22.32 -5.09 12.57
N LYS A 296 21.37 -5.94 12.96
CA LYS A 296 21.16 -7.28 12.38
C LYS A 296 19.71 -7.44 11.94
N ILE A 297 19.52 -8.20 10.87
CA ILE A 297 18.21 -8.48 10.28
C ILE A 297 17.61 -9.70 10.99
N VAL A 298 16.34 -9.58 11.40
CA VAL A 298 15.56 -10.63 12.03
C VAL A 298 14.28 -10.87 11.19
N LEU A 299 14.02 -12.13 10.86
CA LEU A 299 12.75 -12.57 10.29
C LEU A 299 11.85 -13.08 11.42
N LEU A 300 10.71 -12.45 11.63
CA LEU A 300 9.63 -12.99 12.46
C LEU A 300 8.65 -13.72 11.55
N ILE A 301 8.24 -14.90 11.94
CA ILE A 301 7.29 -15.73 11.17
C ILE A 301 6.32 -16.42 12.12
N SER A 302 5.05 -16.53 11.72
CA SER A 302 4.00 -17.15 12.54
C SER A 302 3.33 -18.31 11.83
N HIS A 303 2.70 -19.18 12.63
CA HIS A 303 1.93 -20.35 12.17
C HIS A 303 2.77 -21.36 11.37
N VAL A 304 4.01 -21.61 11.83
CA VAL A 304 4.93 -22.59 11.25
C VAL A 304 5.55 -23.47 12.35
N GLU A 305 5.95 -24.69 11.97
CA GLU A 305 6.69 -25.62 12.82
C GLU A 305 8.21 -25.42 12.66
N ASN A 306 8.98 -25.97 13.61
CA ASN A 306 10.45 -25.83 13.60
C ASN A 306 11.11 -26.46 12.36
N GLU A 307 10.60 -27.58 11.88
CA GLU A 307 11.10 -28.22 10.66
C GLU A 307 11.00 -27.31 9.45
N TYR A 308 9.90 -26.55 9.32
CA TYR A 308 9.70 -25.59 8.25
C TYR A 308 10.77 -24.48 8.26
N ILE A 309 11.21 -24.04 9.45
CA ILE A 309 12.25 -23.01 9.57
C ILE A 309 13.58 -23.51 9.01
N LEU A 310 13.94 -24.78 9.22
CA LEU A 310 15.17 -25.36 8.69
C LEU A 310 15.14 -25.36 7.15
N GLU A 311 14.04 -25.80 6.56
CA GLU A 311 13.84 -25.80 5.11
C GLU A 311 13.88 -24.36 4.55
N LEU A 312 13.17 -23.43 5.18
CA LEU A 312 13.14 -22.02 4.75
C LEU A 312 14.52 -21.40 4.82
N LYS A 313 15.30 -21.68 5.86
CA LYS A 313 16.67 -21.20 6.02
C LYS A 313 17.58 -21.68 4.89
N GLU A 314 17.48 -22.95 4.52
CA GLU A 314 18.23 -23.50 3.38
C GLU A 314 17.82 -22.83 2.06
N LYS A 315 16.52 -22.65 1.83
CA LYS A 315 16.01 -21.92 0.66
C LYS A 315 16.52 -20.48 0.60
N ILE A 316 16.53 -19.76 1.74
CA ILE A 316 17.07 -18.41 1.83
C ILE A 316 18.56 -18.38 1.49
N LEU A 317 19.37 -19.25 2.10
CA LEU A 317 20.80 -19.33 1.84
C LEU A 317 21.14 -19.61 0.37
N LYS A 318 20.31 -20.43 -0.29
CA LYS A 318 20.50 -20.83 -1.69
C LYS A 318 20.08 -19.72 -2.69
N ASN A 319 19.06 -18.92 -2.37
CA ASN A 319 18.44 -17.99 -3.32
C ASN A 319 18.84 -16.53 -3.11
N PHE A 320 19.60 -16.20 -2.04
CA PHE A 320 20.04 -14.84 -1.76
C PHE A 320 21.48 -14.65 -2.20
N GLU A 321 21.71 -13.95 -3.29
CA GLU A 321 23.04 -13.63 -3.81
C GLU A 321 23.78 -12.65 -2.87
N ASN A 322 23.07 -11.60 -2.42
CA ASN A 322 23.62 -10.66 -1.44
C ASN A 322 23.49 -11.21 -0.02
N LYS A 323 24.61 -11.61 0.56
CA LYS A 323 24.69 -12.18 1.90
C LYS A 323 24.25 -11.23 3.02
N LEU A 324 24.30 -9.90 2.80
CA LEU A 324 23.83 -8.91 3.77
C LEU A 324 22.30 -8.90 3.90
N MET A 325 21.57 -9.38 2.90
CA MET A 325 20.13 -9.51 2.94
C MET A 325 19.63 -10.77 3.66
N ILE A 326 20.52 -11.69 4.02
CA ILE A 326 20.15 -12.92 4.71
C ILE A 326 19.83 -12.59 6.19
N PRO A 327 18.62 -12.91 6.68
CA PRO A 327 18.29 -12.74 8.08
C PRO A 327 19.30 -13.48 8.98
N SER A 328 19.88 -12.76 9.92
CA SER A 328 20.82 -13.35 10.89
C SER A 328 20.11 -14.28 11.87
N GLU A 329 18.80 -14.05 12.06
CA GLU A 329 17.97 -14.80 12.99
C GLU A 329 16.56 -14.97 12.42
N ILE A 330 15.95 -16.13 12.62
CA ILE A 330 14.55 -16.42 12.31
C ILE A 330 13.87 -16.80 13.61
N LYS A 331 12.84 -16.05 14.01
CA LYS A 331 12.05 -16.29 15.23
C LYS A 331 10.63 -16.69 14.89
N ILE A 332 10.16 -17.80 15.47
CA ILE A 332 8.74 -18.16 15.43
C ILE A 332 8.02 -17.32 16.47
N VAL A 333 6.92 -16.69 16.05
CA VAL A 333 6.03 -15.92 16.94
C VAL A 333 4.61 -16.44 16.79
N GLN A 334 3.78 -16.22 17.81
CA GLN A 334 2.38 -16.65 17.73
C GLN A 334 1.64 -15.93 16.61
N ASP A 335 1.74 -14.61 16.56
CA ASP A 335 1.15 -13.76 15.54
C ASP A 335 2.08 -12.59 15.19
N ILE A 336 2.03 -12.13 13.94
CA ILE A 336 2.68 -10.89 13.54
C ILE A 336 1.83 -9.72 14.02
N PRO A 337 2.39 -8.77 14.80
CA PRO A 337 1.67 -7.61 15.30
C PRO A 337 1.04 -6.79 14.17
N LYS A 338 -0.23 -6.41 14.36
CA LYS A 338 -0.99 -5.59 13.39
C LYS A 338 -1.61 -4.37 14.06
N LEU A 339 -1.67 -3.27 13.33
CA LEU A 339 -2.42 -2.08 13.70
C LEU A 339 -3.93 -2.34 13.54
N GLY A 340 -4.78 -1.52 14.17
CA GLY A 340 -6.23 -1.60 14.01
C GLY A 340 -6.73 -1.48 12.55
N SER A 341 -5.90 -0.96 11.65
CA SER A 341 -6.15 -0.92 10.20
C SER A 341 -5.84 -2.23 9.46
N GLY A 342 -5.38 -3.27 10.14
CA GLY A 342 -4.94 -4.54 9.55
C GLY A 342 -3.49 -4.55 9.03
N LYS A 343 -2.82 -3.39 8.99
CA LYS A 343 -1.41 -3.28 8.57
C LYS A 343 -0.47 -3.86 9.62
N LYS A 344 0.66 -4.41 9.19
CA LYS A 344 1.74 -4.87 10.09
C LYS A 344 2.28 -3.71 10.93
N ASP A 345 2.40 -3.94 12.23
CA ASP A 345 3.01 -2.97 13.17
C ASP A 345 4.52 -3.21 13.24
N PHE A 346 5.29 -2.39 12.49
CA PHE A 346 6.74 -2.51 12.44
C PHE A 346 7.42 -2.20 13.78
N ASN A 347 6.86 -1.28 14.58
CA ASN A 347 7.43 -0.93 15.88
C ASN A 347 7.23 -2.06 16.90
N ALA A 348 6.01 -2.58 17.01
CA ALA A 348 5.74 -3.74 17.86
C ALA A 348 6.57 -4.95 17.41
N SER A 349 6.72 -5.17 16.11
CA SER A 349 7.56 -6.23 15.56
C SER A 349 9.03 -6.05 15.88
N LYS A 350 9.55 -4.81 15.88
CA LYS A 350 10.93 -4.51 16.28
C LYS A 350 11.16 -4.80 17.78
N ILE A 351 10.16 -4.54 18.62
CA ILE A 351 10.21 -4.88 20.06
C ILE A 351 10.20 -6.39 20.25
N LEU A 352 9.33 -7.10 19.52
CA LEU A 352 9.21 -8.56 19.59
C LEU A 352 10.46 -9.28 19.05
N ALA A 353 11.21 -8.64 18.18
CA ALA A 353 12.44 -9.18 17.61
C ALA A 353 13.67 -9.09 18.58
N LYS A 354 13.62 -8.20 19.58
CA LYS A 354 14.65 -8.10 20.64
C LYS A 354 14.60 -9.29 21.57
#